data_74ee040109e8cd0e90dd3c09396db1d7
#
_entry.id   74ee040109e8cd0e90dd3c09396db1d7
#
_cell.length_a   1.000
_cell.length_b   1.000
_cell.length_c   1.000
_cell.angle_alpha   90.00
_cell.angle_beta   90.00
_cell.angle_gamma   90.00
#
_symmetry.space_group_name_H-M   'P 1'
#
loop_
_entity.id
_entity.type
_entity.pdbx_description
1 polymer ?
#
loop_
_entity_poly.entity_id
_entity_poly.type
_entity_poly.pdbx_seq_one_letter_code
_entity_poly.pdbx_strand_id
1 'polypeptide(L)'
;MEISFSSSFKKAFRKRVKDTGSESVFWEVLEMFMTDPYNQKLKTHKLSGKLAGLLSFTVEYDLRVVFYFTKDKPQKAILVDIGTHDEVY
;
A
#
# COMPACT_ATOMS: atom_id res chain seq x y z
N MET A 1 -5.72 12.92 -1.74
CA MET A 1 -5.29 12.50 -0.39
C MET A 1 -3.78 12.49 -0.34
N GLU A 2 -3.23 12.90 0.78
CA GLU A 2 -1.79 12.95 0.96
C GLU A 2 -1.24 11.56 1.33
N ILE A 3 -0.09 11.20 0.77
CA ILE A 3 0.57 9.91 0.99
C ILE A 3 1.94 10.15 1.60
N SER A 4 2.31 9.33 2.58
CA SER A 4 3.67 9.27 3.10
C SER A 4 4.20 7.85 3.03
N PHE A 5 5.50 7.73 2.84
CA PHE A 5 6.17 6.44 2.77
C PHE A 5 7.03 6.27 4.03
N SER A 6 6.74 5.25 4.84
CA SER A 6 7.56 4.97 6.02
C SER A 6 8.93 4.44 5.61
N SER A 7 9.87 4.44 6.55
CA SER A 7 11.20 3.87 6.30
C SER A 7 11.11 2.40 5.91
N SER A 8 10.23 1.63 6.57
CA SER A 8 10.04 0.22 6.25
C SER A 8 9.48 0.03 4.84
N PHE A 9 8.54 0.89 4.42
CA PHE A 9 8.02 0.84 3.06
C PHE A 9 9.13 1.11 2.04
N LYS A 10 9.91 2.17 2.25
CA LYS A 10 11.00 2.52 1.32
C LYS A 10 11.99 1.39 1.15
N LYS A 11 12.32 0.71 2.25
CA LYS A 11 13.24 -0.43 2.23
C LYS A 11 12.65 -1.60 1.44
N ALA A 12 11.40 -1.94 1.71
CA ALA A 12 10.71 -3.02 0.99
C ALA A 12 10.57 -2.70 -0.50
N PHE A 13 10.22 -1.47 -0.83
CA PHE A 13 10.08 -1.03 -2.21
C PHE A 13 11.39 -1.18 -2.98
N ARG A 14 12.51 -0.70 -2.42
CA ARG A 14 13.81 -0.83 -3.06
C ARG A 14 14.19 -2.30 -3.29
N LYS A 15 13.85 -3.16 -2.35
CA LYS A 15 14.21 -4.57 -2.41
C LYS A 15 13.33 -5.37 -3.37
N ARG A 16 12.04 -5.05 -3.44
CA ARG A 16 11.03 -5.92 -4.08
C ARG A 16 10.42 -5.37 -5.36
N VAL A 17 10.42 -4.06 -5.55
CA VAL A 17 9.64 -3.41 -6.61
C VAL A 17 10.49 -2.53 -7.52
N LYS A 18 11.42 -1.78 -6.94
CA LYS A 18 12.23 -0.82 -7.70
C LYS A 18 12.98 -1.52 -8.85
N ASP A 19 12.91 -0.89 -10.03
CA ASP A 19 13.56 -1.38 -11.25
C ASP A 19 13.03 -2.74 -11.74
N THR A 20 11.84 -3.13 -11.28
CA THR A 20 11.11 -4.29 -11.82
C THR A 20 9.98 -3.80 -12.72
N GLY A 21 9.37 -4.74 -13.46
CA GLY A 21 8.18 -4.42 -14.27
C GLY A 21 6.99 -3.94 -13.45
N SER A 22 6.98 -4.22 -12.13
CA SER A 22 5.89 -3.82 -11.25
C SER A 22 5.97 -2.37 -10.79
N GLU A 23 7.12 -1.72 -10.96
CA GLU A 23 7.27 -0.34 -10.47
C GLU A 23 6.31 0.61 -11.15
N SER A 24 6.22 0.59 -12.48
CA SER A 24 5.30 1.48 -13.21
C SER A 24 3.85 1.21 -12.85
N VAL A 25 3.50 -0.05 -12.65
CA VAL A 25 2.14 -0.44 -12.24
C VAL A 25 1.83 0.12 -10.85
N PHE A 26 2.80 0.05 -9.93
CA PHE A 26 2.63 0.61 -8.60
C PHE A 26 2.28 2.10 -8.66
N TRP A 27 3.00 2.89 -9.45
CA TRP A 27 2.75 4.33 -9.53
C TRP A 27 1.36 4.64 -10.11
N GLU A 28 0.92 3.87 -11.12
CA GLU A 28 -0.43 4.03 -11.67
C GLU A 28 -1.50 3.70 -10.63
N VAL A 29 -1.32 2.60 -9.90
CA VAL A 29 -2.28 2.17 -8.88
C VAL A 29 -2.29 3.15 -7.71
N LEU A 30 -1.14 3.70 -7.35
CA LEU A 30 -1.06 4.70 -6.29
C LEU A 30 -1.89 5.94 -6.61
N GLU A 31 -1.88 6.39 -7.87
CA GLU A 31 -2.73 7.51 -8.30
C GLU A 31 -4.21 7.19 -8.11
N MET A 32 -4.61 5.98 -8.48
CA MET A 32 -6.00 5.53 -8.27
C MET A 32 -6.34 5.54 -6.77
N PHE A 33 -5.45 5.04 -5.94
CA PHE A 33 -5.64 4.99 -4.49
C PHE A 33 -5.79 6.41 -3.91
N MET A 34 -4.97 7.35 -4.37
CA MET A 34 -5.02 8.73 -3.89
C MET A 34 -6.35 9.41 -4.22
N THR A 35 -6.95 9.04 -5.35
CA THR A 35 -8.22 9.61 -5.81
C THR A 35 -9.41 8.92 -5.16
N ASP A 36 -9.36 7.59 -5.03
CA ASP A 36 -10.46 6.78 -4.51
C ASP A 36 -9.90 5.54 -3.82
N PRO A 37 -9.54 5.65 -2.52
CA PRO A 37 -8.87 4.56 -1.81
C PRO A 37 -9.70 3.28 -1.67
N TYR A 38 -11.01 3.36 -1.85
CA TYR A 38 -11.89 2.19 -1.78
C TYR A 38 -12.40 1.77 -3.15
N ASN A 39 -11.75 2.20 -4.23
CA ASN A 39 -12.07 1.72 -5.57
C ASN A 39 -12.05 0.19 -5.59
N GLN A 40 -13.05 -0.43 -6.25
CA GLN A 40 -13.19 -1.88 -6.28
C GLN A 40 -11.95 -2.61 -6.79
N LYS A 41 -11.23 -2.01 -7.74
CA LYS A 41 -10.02 -2.61 -8.32
C LYS A 41 -8.90 -2.77 -7.30
N LEU A 42 -8.88 -1.96 -6.25
CA LEU A 42 -7.85 -1.99 -5.22
C LEU A 42 -8.09 -3.08 -4.17
N LYS A 43 -9.34 -3.54 -4.03
CA LYS A 43 -9.72 -4.53 -3.00
C LYS A 43 -9.27 -4.11 -1.61
N THR A 44 -9.35 -2.82 -1.32
CA THR A 44 -8.92 -2.26 -0.03
C THR A 44 -9.74 -2.87 1.10
N HIS A 45 -9.05 -3.38 2.11
CA HIS A 45 -9.72 -4.00 3.26
C HIS A 45 -8.87 -3.90 4.51
N LYS A 46 -9.54 -3.99 5.66
CA LYS A 46 -8.88 -4.02 6.97
C LYS A 46 -8.25 -5.38 7.22
N LEU A 47 -7.10 -5.37 7.86
CA LEU A 47 -6.41 -6.58 8.24
C LEU A 47 -6.76 -6.94 9.70
N SER A 48 -6.51 -8.19 10.08
CA SER A 48 -6.83 -8.70 11.41
C SER A 48 -5.61 -9.38 12.03
N GLY A 49 -5.77 -9.89 13.26
CA GLY A 49 -4.70 -10.58 13.95
C GLY A 49 -3.55 -9.65 14.30
N LYS A 50 -2.33 -10.06 13.97
CA LYS A 50 -1.12 -9.30 14.27
C LYS A 50 -1.07 -7.97 13.51
N LEU A 51 -1.83 -7.85 12.42
CA LEU A 51 -1.86 -6.66 11.58
C LEU A 51 -3.11 -5.82 11.82
N ALA A 52 -3.84 -6.08 12.90
CA ALA A 52 -5.02 -5.29 13.25
C ALA A 52 -4.66 -3.80 13.33
N GLY A 53 -5.52 -2.95 12.77
CA GLY A 53 -5.26 -1.52 12.69
C GLY A 53 -4.65 -1.08 11.36
N LEU A 54 -4.18 -2.03 10.56
CA LEU A 54 -3.65 -1.77 9.23
C LEU A 54 -4.67 -2.19 8.17
N LEU A 55 -4.46 -1.68 6.96
CA LEU A 55 -5.26 -2.02 5.78
C LEU A 55 -4.33 -2.47 4.66
N SER A 56 -4.91 -3.04 3.63
CA SER A 56 -4.14 -3.47 2.45
C SER A 56 -4.88 -3.09 1.18
N PHE A 57 -4.13 -2.74 0.13
CA PHE A 57 -4.70 -2.67 -1.22
C PHE A 57 -3.82 -3.43 -2.21
N THR A 58 -4.42 -3.86 -3.30
CA THR A 58 -3.77 -4.68 -4.33
C THR A 58 -3.19 -3.79 -5.42
N VAL A 59 -1.92 -4.01 -5.77
CA VAL A 59 -1.26 -3.38 -6.91
C VAL A 59 -1.39 -4.27 -8.15
N GLU A 60 -1.01 -5.54 -8.00
CA GLU A 60 -1.12 -6.58 -9.02
C GLU A 60 -1.59 -7.86 -8.37
N TYR A 61 -1.74 -8.93 -9.15
CA TYR A 61 -2.24 -10.22 -8.68
C TYR A 61 -1.62 -10.65 -7.34
N ASP A 62 -0.31 -10.56 -7.22
CA ASP A 62 0.37 -10.95 -5.99
C ASP A 62 1.32 -9.86 -5.47
N LEU A 63 0.90 -8.61 -5.59
CA LEU A 63 1.66 -7.49 -5.03
C LEU A 63 0.70 -6.59 -4.26
N ARG A 64 0.93 -6.45 -2.96
CA ARG A 64 0.05 -5.73 -2.06
C ARG A 64 0.81 -4.68 -1.27
N VAL A 65 0.10 -3.61 -0.94
CA VAL A 65 0.60 -2.54 -0.06
C VAL A 65 -0.14 -2.62 1.26
N VAL A 66 0.60 -2.54 2.36
CA VAL A 66 0.02 -2.44 3.70
C VAL A 66 0.18 -1.00 4.17
N PHE A 67 -0.88 -0.44 4.74
CA PHE A 67 -0.90 0.98 5.09
C PHE A 67 -1.87 1.23 6.23
N TYR A 68 -1.89 2.48 6.74
CA TYR A 68 -2.93 2.93 7.65
C TYR A 68 -3.27 4.39 7.35
N PHE A 69 -4.49 4.79 7.72
CA PHE A 69 -4.89 6.19 7.67
C PHE A 69 -4.56 6.87 8.98
N THR A 70 -4.06 8.11 8.90
CA THR A 70 -3.84 8.90 10.10
C THR A 70 -5.16 9.42 10.64
N LYS A 71 -5.14 9.86 11.90
CA LYS A 71 -6.29 10.52 12.53
C LYS A 71 -6.29 12.03 12.32
N ASP A 72 -5.25 12.54 11.66
CA ASP A 72 -5.09 13.97 11.39
C ASP A 72 -6.15 14.48 10.42
N LYS A 73 -6.31 15.79 10.39
CA LYS A 73 -7.15 16.47 9.40
C LYS A 73 -6.32 17.54 8.71
N PRO A 74 -6.10 17.42 7.39
CA PRO A 74 -6.65 16.36 6.51
C PRO A 74 -6.00 15.00 6.78
N GLN A 75 -6.77 13.95 6.52
CA GLN A 75 -6.31 12.58 6.70
C GLN A 75 -5.23 12.23 5.67
N LYS A 76 -4.22 11.49 6.11
CA LYS A 76 -3.13 10.98 5.27
C LYS A 76 -3.15 9.46 5.27
N ALA A 77 -2.55 8.85 4.25
CA ALA A 77 -2.27 7.43 4.25
C ALA A 77 -0.76 7.22 4.37
N ILE A 78 -0.36 6.37 5.31
CA ILE A 78 1.04 6.03 5.54
C ILE A 78 1.26 4.63 5.02
N LEU A 79 2.08 4.47 3.98
CA LEU A 79 2.41 3.15 3.44
C LEU A 79 3.54 2.55 4.26
N VAL A 80 3.35 1.32 4.76
CA VAL A 80 4.31 0.69 5.68
C VAL A 80 5.02 -0.53 5.11
N ASP A 81 4.44 -1.20 4.11
CA ASP A 81 5.07 -2.36 3.51
C ASP A 81 4.52 -2.59 2.11
N ILE A 82 5.28 -3.29 1.28
CA ILE A 82 4.87 -3.73 -0.06
C ILE A 82 5.56 -5.04 -0.37
N GLY A 83 4.82 -5.98 -0.95
CA GLY A 83 5.36 -7.28 -1.31
C GLY A 83 4.25 -8.25 -1.68
N THR A 84 4.63 -9.53 -1.83
CA THR A 84 3.67 -10.60 -2.06
C THR A 84 2.86 -10.84 -0.80
N HIS A 85 1.77 -11.61 -0.92
CA HIS A 85 0.94 -12.00 0.23
C HIS A 85 1.81 -12.57 1.37
N ASP A 86 2.72 -13.48 1.02
CA ASP A 86 3.55 -14.13 2.04
C ASP A 86 4.62 -13.19 2.63
N GLU A 87 5.04 -12.18 1.88
CA GLU A 87 6.03 -11.22 2.36
C GLU A 87 5.46 -10.19 3.34
N VAL A 88 4.20 -9.79 3.15
CA VAL A 88 3.61 -8.71 3.94
C VAL A 88 2.67 -9.21 5.04
N TYR A 89 2.16 -10.42 4.92
CA TYR A 89 1.27 -11.03 5.91
C TYR A 89 1.99 -12.18 6.62
#